data_92dd9a29af0273c87153330a7587444f
#
_entry.id   92dd9a29af0273c87153330a7587444f
#
_cell.length_a   1.000
_cell.length_b   1.000
_cell.length_c   1.000
_cell.angle_alpha   90.00
_cell.angle_beta   90.00
_cell.angle_gamma   90.00
#
_symmetry.space_group_name_H-M   'P 1'
#
loop_
_entity.id
_entity.type
_entity.pdbx_description
1 polymer ?
#
loop_
_entity_poly.entity_id
_entity_poly.type
_entity_poly.pdbx_seq_one_letter_code
_entity_poly.pdbx_strand_id
1 'polypeptide(L)'
;MFSKLVGNDHIKDILKRFIINKRVPNSLLFTGEEGIGKRLFALEFAKSFVCQNPQNGEACDNCRSCLRAGNFMFPKPDDRDEFKKVIFSELADIGTVIPYKRNILVDAIRHLETEANFRPYEAANRFFIINDADKMNAEASNALLKTLEEPPATSHIFLVTSRPDALLPTIRSRVQTLRFAPIETKKIEDHLISTKQYSQTDAKILARLAHGRIGAALDLDLEKFRARRGLMFKVLNSLLQTNNRAVLLQTAEEMNDA
;
A
#
# COMPACT_ATOMS: atom_id res chain seq x y z
N MET A 1 -13.21 7.10 -0.56
CA MET A 1 -14.31 6.38 0.14
C MET A 1 -13.91 4.95 0.42
N PHE A 2 -14.08 4.46 1.65
CA PHE A 2 -13.83 3.06 1.99
C PHE A 2 -14.69 2.07 1.20
N SER A 3 -15.85 2.50 0.74
CA SER A 3 -16.71 1.71 -0.15
C SER A 3 -16.04 1.31 -1.48
N LYS A 4 -15.05 2.08 -1.94
CA LYS A 4 -14.24 1.76 -3.14
C LYS A 4 -13.12 0.76 -2.86
N LEU A 5 -12.78 0.54 -1.59
CA LEU A 5 -11.74 -0.40 -1.18
C LEU A 5 -12.34 -1.81 -1.02
N VAL A 6 -11.64 -2.81 -1.56
CA VAL A 6 -12.13 -4.20 -1.57
C VAL A 6 -11.72 -4.91 -0.28
N GLY A 7 -12.66 -5.63 0.31
CA GLY A 7 -12.41 -6.48 1.48
C GLY A 7 -12.04 -5.74 2.77
N ASN A 8 -11.58 -6.50 3.76
CA ASN A 8 -11.18 -6.00 5.09
C ASN A 8 -12.24 -5.11 5.76
N ASP A 9 -13.52 -5.53 5.68
CA ASP A 9 -14.65 -4.75 6.14
C ASP A 9 -14.55 -4.44 7.64
N HIS A 10 -14.00 -5.35 8.45
CA HIS A 10 -13.73 -5.13 9.87
C HIS A 10 -12.76 -3.95 10.11
N ILE A 11 -11.75 -3.77 9.23
CA ILE A 11 -10.84 -2.61 9.30
C ILE A 11 -11.58 -1.33 8.94
N LYS A 12 -12.43 -1.36 7.90
CA LYS A 12 -13.27 -0.21 7.55
C LYS A 12 -14.14 0.22 8.72
N ASP A 13 -14.75 -0.72 9.44
CA ASP A 13 -15.59 -0.42 10.60
C ASP A 13 -14.78 0.19 11.75
N ILE A 14 -13.57 -0.30 12.01
CA ILE A 14 -12.68 0.29 13.01
C ILE A 14 -12.32 1.73 12.63
N LEU A 15 -11.90 1.96 11.38
CA LEU A 15 -11.52 3.28 10.90
C LEU A 15 -12.71 4.26 10.92
N LYS A 16 -13.90 3.81 10.52
CA LYS A 16 -15.13 4.61 10.61
C LYS A 16 -15.46 5.01 12.04
N ARG A 17 -15.27 4.13 13.02
CA ARG A 17 -15.47 4.47 14.44
C ARG A 17 -14.52 5.57 14.90
N PHE A 18 -13.24 5.54 14.49
CA PHE A 18 -12.31 6.63 14.79
C PHE A 18 -12.77 7.96 14.20
N ILE A 19 -13.27 7.96 12.96
CA ILE A 19 -13.76 9.18 12.30
C ILE A 19 -15.02 9.73 13.00
N ILE A 20 -16.02 8.88 13.24
CA ILE A 20 -17.29 9.25 13.88
C ILE A 20 -17.03 9.83 15.28
N ASN A 21 -16.13 9.20 16.03
CA ASN A 21 -15.78 9.66 17.39
C ASN A 21 -14.81 10.83 17.39
N LYS A 22 -14.35 11.30 16.21
CA LYS A 22 -13.33 12.36 16.06
C LYS A 22 -12.06 12.08 16.87
N ARG A 23 -11.71 10.80 17.03
CA ARG A 23 -10.51 10.35 17.75
C ARG A 23 -9.57 9.67 16.77
N VAL A 24 -8.58 10.42 16.30
CA VAL A 24 -7.50 9.85 15.48
C VAL A 24 -6.44 9.30 16.42
N PRO A 25 -6.07 8.03 16.34
CA PRO A 25 -4.90 7.54 17.05
C PRO A 25 -3.65 8.27 16.56
N ASN A 26 -2.74 8.62 17.48
CA ASN A 26 -1.49 9.30 17.10
C ASN A 26 -0.64 8.47 16.17
N SER A 27 -0.64 7.14 16.37
CA SER A 27 0.15 6.24 15.53
C SER A 27 -0.59 4.94 15.26
N LEU A 28 -0.68 4.56 13.97
CA LEU A 28 -1.29 3.32 13.49
C LEU A 28 -0.28 2.50 12.69
N LEU A 29 -0.34 1.18 12.85
CA LEU A 29 0.40 0.22 12.05
C LEU A 29 -0.57 -0.62 11.20
N PHE A 30 -0.51 -0.43 9.88
CA PHE A 30 -1.26 -1.20 8.89
C PHE A 30 -0.40 -2.39 8.46
N THR A 31 -0.74 -3.60 8.89
CA THR A 31 0.04 -4.81 8.62
C THR A 31 -0.76 -5.87 7.86
N GLY A 32 -0.10 -6.65 7.00
CA GLY A 32 -0.69 -7.70 6.18
C GLY A 32 0.12 -7.89 4.89
N GLU A 33 -0.26 -8.83 4.05
CA GLU A 33 0.47 -9.15 2.82
C GLU A 33 0.65 -7.94 1.89
N GLU A 34 1.70 -7.96 1.08
CA GLU A 34 1.94 -6.96 0.05
C GLU A 34 0.82 -7.00 -1.00
N GLY A 35 0.44 -5.83 -1.53
CA GLY A 35 -0.64 -5.74 -2.54
C GLY A 35 -2.08 -5.89 -2.01
N ILE A 36 -2.29 -5.96 -0.69
CA ILE A 36 -3.64 -6.09 -0.10
C ILE A 36 -4.40 -4.75 0.04
N GLY A 37 -3.73 -3.63 -0.26
CA GLY A 37 -4.36 -2.30 -0.25
C GLY A 37 -4.07 -1.43 0.99
N LYS A 38 -3.19 -1.85 1.93
CA LYS A 38 -2.90 -1.14 3.19
C LYS A 38 -2.67 0.37 3.03
N ARG A 39 -1.82 0.76 2.05
CA ARG A 39 -1.52 2.16 1.76
C ARG A 39 -2.76 2.95 1.37
N LEU A 40 -3.64 2.36 0.56
CA LEU A 40 -4.89 3.00 0.15
C LEU A 40 -5.82 3.22 1.34
N PHE A 41 -5.90 2.24 2.27
CA PHE A 41 -6.68 2.39 3.50
C PHE A 41 -6.12 3.51 4.38
N ALA A 42 -4.80 3.61 4.54
CA ALA A 42 -4.16 4.68 5.29
C ALA A 42 -4.44 6.06 4.68
N LEU A 43 -4.35 6.16 3.35
CA LEU A 43 -4.64 7.40 2.62
C LEU A 43 -6.11 7.79 2.72
N GLU A 44 -7.05 6.86 2.50
CA GLU A 44 -8.49 7.14 2.59
C GLU A 44 -8.89 7.53 4.02
N PHE A 45 -8.24 6.95 5.03
CA PHE A 45 -8.43 7.34 6.41
C PHE A 45 -7.96 8.78 6.66
N ALA A 46 -6.77 9.15 6.21
CA ALA A 46 -6.28 10.53 6.29
C ALA A 46 -7.20 11.51 5.54
N LYS A 47 -7.63 11.16 4.32
CA LYS A 47 -8.55 11.96 3.50
C LYS A 47 -9.88 12.25 4.21
N SER A 48 -10.38 11.33 5.03
CA SER A 48 -11.64 11.52 5.73
C SER A 48 -11.59 12.67 6.74
N PHE A 49 -10.42 12.97 7.30
CA PHE A 49 -10.23 14.07 8.25
C PHE A 49 -9.96 15.43 7.59
N VAL A 50 -9.47 15.44 6.37
CA VAL A 50 -9.23 16.68 5.61
C VAL A 50 -10.36 17.00 4.64
N CYS A 51 -11.36 16.13 4.54
CA CYS A 51 -12.51 16.30 3.67
C CYS A 51 -13.40 17.45 4.15
N GLN A 52 -13.77 18.35 3.25
CA GLN A 52 -14.66 19.48 3.54
C GLN A 52 -16.13 19.06 3.70
N ASN A 53 -16.54 17.95 3.05
CA ASN A 53 -17.92 17.44 3.08
C ASN A 53 -17.93 15.93 3.34
N PRO A 54 -17.51 15.46 4.54
CA PRO A 54 -17.50 14.04 4.84
C PRO A 54 -18.94 13.48 4.87
N GLN A 55 -19.12 12.29 4.26
CA GLN A 55 -20.41 11.60 4.23
C GLN A 55 -20.30 10.29 5.02
N ASN A 56 -21.11 10.14 6.06
CA ASN A 56 -21.12 8.93 6.91
C ASN A 56 -19.72 8.54 7.44
N GLY A 57 -18.88 9.52 7.76
CA GLY A 57 -17.51 9.27 8.20
C GLY A 57 -16.55 8.87 7.09
N GLU A 58 -16.87 9.13 5.83
CA GLU A 58 -15.99 8.87 4.67
C GLU A 58 -15.70 10.14 3.90
N ALA A 59 -14.54 10.21 3.27
CA ALA A 59 -14.18 11.30 2.35
C ALA A 59 -15.15 11.32 1.15
N CYS A 60 -15.55 12.50 0.70
CA CYS A 60 -16.47 12.63 -0.44
C CYS A 60 -15.83 12.38 -1.82
N ASP A 61 -14.50 12.38 -1.92
CA ASP A 61 -13.67 12.22 -3.13
C ASP A 61 -13.87 13.28 -4.25
N ASN A 62 -14.72 14.27 -4.04
CA ASN A 62 -15.02 15.31 -5.05
C ASN A 62 -14.77 16.74 -4.59
N CYS A 63 -14.56 17.01 -3.29
CA CYS A 63 -14.21 18.34 -2.83
C CYS A 63 -12.73 18.66 -3.13
N ARG A 64 -12.38 19.94 -3.12
CA ARG A 64 -11.02 20.42 -3.40
C ARG A 64 -9.96 19.74 -2.54
N SER A 65 -10.21 19.55 -1.25
CA SER A 65 -9.26 18.88 -0.36
C SER A 65 -9.09 17.40 -0.73
N CYS A 66 -10.17 16.66 -1.02
CA CYS A 66 -10.09 15.25 -1.40
C CYS A 66 -9.32 15.02 -2.69
N LEU A 67 -9.51 15.87 -3.70
CA LEU A 67 -8.80 15.76 -4.98
C LEU A 67 -7.30 15.99 -4.81
N ARG A 68 -6.93 17.00 -4.05
CA ARG A 68 -5.52 17.34 -3.77
C ARG A 68 -4.84 16.33 -2.84
N ALA A 69 -5.54 15.82 -1.84
CA ALA A 69 -5.02 14.89 -0.83
C ALA A 69 -4.51 13.56 -1.40
N GLY A 70 -5.03 13.12 -2.54
CA GLY A 70 -4.62 11.89 -3.23
C GLY A 70 -3.55 12.08 -4.29
N ASN A 71 -3.22 13.33 -4.64
CA ASN A 71 -2.31 13.65 -5.75
C ASN A 71 -0.90 13.90 -5.23
N PHE A 72 0.00 12.94 -5.47
CA PHE A 72 1.42 13.00 -5.08
C PHE A 72 2.31 13.07 -6.31
N MET A 73 3.25 13.98 -6.29
CA MET A 73 4.35 14.00 -7.27
C MET A 73 5.52 13.20 -6.71
N PHE A 74 5.65 11.95 -7.16
CA PHE A 74 6.75 11.10 -6.72
C PHE A 74 8.05 11.47 -7.43
N PRO A 75 9.20 11.46 -6.71
CA PRO A 75 10.49 11.76 -7.28
C PRO A 75 10.92 10.70 -8.31
N LYS A 76 11.83 11.09 -9.21
CA LYS A 76 12.45 10.14 -10.14
C LYS A 76 13.25 9.10 -9.36
N PRO A 77 13.30 7.83 -9.82
CA PRO A 77 13.96 6.74 -9.10
C PRO A 77 15.45 7.01 -8.75
N ASP A 78 16.13 7.85 -9.53
CA ASP A 78 17.55 8.17 -9.35
C ASP A 78 17.79 9.42 -8.49
N ASP A 79 16.76 10.17 -8.15
CA ASP A 79 16.88 11.41 -7.37
C ASP A 79 16.88 11.10 -5.86
N ARG A 80 18.03 10.65 -5.37
CA ARG A 80 18.20 10.28 -3.96
C ARG A 80 17.86 11.40 -2.99
N ASP A 81 18.10 12.66 -3.35
CA ASP A 81 17.94 13.77 -2.41
C ASP A 81 16.47 14.07 -2.12
N GLU A 82 15.60 13.87 -3.08
CA GLU A 82 14.16 13.98 -2.86
C GLU A 82 13.60 12.85 -1.98
N PHE A 83 14.24 11.67 -1.96
CA PHE A 83 13.90 10.58 -1.04
C PHE A 83 14.37 10.80 0.41
N LYS A 84 15.16 11.84 0.67
CA LYS A 84 15.51 12.28 2.03
C LYS A 84 14.43 13.13 2.69
N LYS A 85 13.35 13.43 1.97
CA LYS A 85 12.27 14.32 2.42
C LYS A 85 10.95 13.58 2.50
N VAL A 86 10.01 14.13 3.22
CA VAL A 86 8.60 13.78 3.13
C VAL A 86 8.07 14.27 1.79
N ILE A 87 7.45 13.40 1.03
CA ILE A 87 6.77 13.72 -0.22
C ILE A 87 5.35 14.13 0.14
N PHE A 88 5.02 15.40 -0.05
CA PHE A 88 3.67 15.89 0.22
C PHE A 88 2.75 15.70 -0.98
N SER A 89 1.48 15.48 -0.70
CA SER A 89 0.44 15.63 -1.71
C SER A 89 0.25 17.11 -2.05
N GLU A 90 -0.56 17.42 -3.05
CA GLU A 90 -0.96 18.81 -3.34
C GLU A 90 -1.67 19.47 -2.13
N LEU A 91 -2.21 18.68 -1.21
CA LEU A 91 -2.62 19.13 0.13
C LEU A 91 -1.46 18.88 1.11
N ALA A 92 -0.76 19.93 1.52
CA ALA A 92 0.46 19.86 2.32
C ALA A 92 0.29 19.20 3.71
N ASP A 93 -0.93 18.93 4.13
CA ASP A 93 -1.23 18.25 5.39
C ASP A 93 -1.21 16.72 5.30
N ILE A 94 -1.00 16.16 4.09
CA ILE A 94 -0.78 14.73 3.90
C ILE A 94 0.55 14.50 3.21
N GLY A 95 1.46 13.83 3.93
CA GLY A 95 2.79 13.49 3.46
C GLY A 95 3.03 11.98 3.47
N THR A 96 3.96 11.53 2.64
CA THR A 96 4.39 10.13 2.60
C THR A 96 5.90 10.03 2.58
N VAL A 97 6.44 9.01 3.26
CA VAL A 97 7.83 8.58 3.16
C VAL A 97 7.83 7.23 2.43
N ILE A 98 8.66 7.11 1.42
CA ILE A 98 8.84 5.88 0.63
C ILE A 98 10.31 5.48 0.61
N PRO A 99 10.62 4.19 0.43
CA PRO A 99 11.99 3.74 0.33
C PRO A 99 12.70 4.29 -0.91
N TYR A 100 13.98 4.67 -0.74
CA TYR A 100 14.91 4.79 -1.85
C TYR A 100 15.54 3.41 -2.10
N LYS A 101 15.28 2.82 -3.26
CA LYS A 101 15.69 1.44 -3.57
C LYS A 101 15.19 0.46 -2.50
N ARG A 102 16.08 -0.01 -1.63
CA ARG A 102 15.77 -1.04 -0.62
C ARG A 102 15.55 -0.51 0.80
N ASN A 103 15.88 0.76 1.07
CA ASN A 103 15.88 1.30 2.43
C ASN A 103 15.16 2.65 2.52
N ILE A 104 14.53 2.90 3.66
CA ILE A 104 14.09 4.24 4.04
C ILE A 104 15.30 4.97 4.63
N LEU A 105 15.60 6.14 4.06
CA LEU A 105 16.72 6.97 4.48
C LEU A 105 16.41 7.62 5.83
N VAL A 106 17.38 7.65 6.74
CA VAL A 106 17.23 8.28 8.06
C VAL A 106 16.86 9.77 7.93
N ASP A 107 17.40 10.46 6.93
CA ASP A 107 17.09 11.87 6.70
C ASP A 107 15.62 12.10 6.38
N ALA A 108 14.93 11.15 5.71
CA ALA A 108 13.49 11.22 5.47
C ALA A 108 12.69 11.15 6.77
N ILE A 109 13.13 10.34 7.73
CA ILE A 109 12.50 10.25 9.05
C ILE A 109 12.77 11.51 9.88
N ARG A 110 14.00 12.03 9.86
CA ARG A 110 14.33 13.32 10.52
C ARG A 110 13.55 14.49 9.94
N HIS A 111 13.36 14.49 8.61
CA HIS A 111 12.50 15.48 7.97
C HIS A 111 11.04 15.32 8.39
N LEU A 112 10.54 14.08 8.49
CA LEU A 112 9.20 13.79 9.00
C LEU A 112 9.04 14.29 10.44
N GLU A 113 10.02 14.06 11.33
CA GLU A 113 10.00 14.57 12.72
C GLU A 113 9.90 16.09 12.75
N THR A 114 10.68 16.78 11.92
CA THR A 114 10.62 18.24 11.80
C THR A 114 9.26 18.71 11.33
N GLU A 115 8.74 18.11 10.25
CA GLU A 115 7.45 18.44 9.68
C GLU A 115 6.28 18.15 10.62
N ALA A 116 6.35 17.05 11.38
CA ALA A 116 5.31 16.71 12.35
C ALA A 116 5.11 17.75 13.45
N ASN A 117 6.13 18.54 13.76
CA ASN A 117 6.06 19.60 14.76
C ASN A 117 5.44 20.92 14.24
N PHE A 118 5.27 21.05 12.93
CA PHE A 118 4.56 22.23 12.38
C PHE A 118 3.05 22.11 12.53
N ARG A 119 2.39 23.26 12.66
CA ARG A 119 0.93 23.33 12.63
C ARG A 119 0.40 22.91 11.26
N PRO A 120 -0.82 22.34 11.19
CA PRO A 120 -1.49 22.10 9.93
C PRO A 120 -1.61 23.38 9.08
N TYR A 121 -1.52 23.23 7.75
CA TYR A 121 -1.62 24.33 6.81
C TYR A 121 -3.07 24.70 6.49
N GLU A 122 -3.89 23.71 6.16
CA GLU A 122 -5.28 23.93 5.70
C GLU A 122 -6.28 23.07 6.50
N ALA A 123 -5.87 21.92 7.03
CA ALA A 123 -6.72 21.00 7.77
C ALA A 123 -6.60 21.19 9.29
N ALA A 124 -7.36 20.40 10.07
CA ALA A 124 -7.22 20.37 11.53
C ALA A 124 -6.04 19.51 12.00
N ASN A 125 -5.61 18.56 11.17
CA ASN A 125 -4.57 17.58 11.48
C ASN A 125 -3.66 17.36 10.27
N ARG A 126 -2.42 16.89 10.54
CA ARG A 126 -1.45 16.45 9.55
C ARG A 126 -1.30 14.93 9.61
N PHE A 127 -1.10 14.31 8.48
CA PHE A 127 -0.98 12.86 8.35
C PHE A 127 0.29 12.48 7.60
N PHE A 128 1.07 11.59 8.20
CA PHE A 128 2.32 11.09 7.61
C PHE A 128 2.20 9.59 7.42
N ILE A 129 2.36 9.11 6.18
CA ILE A 129 2.28 7.69 5.83
C ILE A 129 3.68 7.19 5.51
N ILE A 130 4.23 6.30 6.34
CA ILE A 130 5.51 5.64 6.10
C ILE A 130 5.22 4.31 5.39
N ASN A 131 5.49 4.26 4.09
CA ASN A 131 5.31 3.04 3.30
C ASN A 131 6.49 2.10 3.47
N ASP A 132 6.22 0.80 3.48
CA ASP A 132 7.22 -0.24 3.68
C ASP A 132 8.11 0.05 4.90
N ALA A 133 7.50 0.33 6.03
CA ALA A 133 8.18 0.72 7.26
C ALA A 133 9.22 -0.31 7.74
N ASP A 134 9.08 -1.58 7.34
CA ASP A 134 10.07 -2.64 7.54
C ASP A 134 11.41 -2.39 6.81
N LYS A 135 11.47 -1.43 5.88
CA LYS A 135 12.70 -1.02 5.21
C LYS A 135 13.47 0.08 5.94
N MET A 136 13.00 0.53 7.11
CA MET A 136 13.80 1.37 7.99
C MET A 136 14.96 0.57 8.59
N ASN A 137 16.18 1.12 8.49
CA ASN A 137 17.33 0.59 9.24
C ASN A 137 17.21 0.97 10.74
N ALA A 138 18.12 0.48 11.55
CA ALA A 138 18.13 0.76 13.01
C ALA A 138 18.19 2.28 13.31
N GLU A 139 18.97 3.04 12.55
CA GLU A 139 19.12 4.48 12.74
C GLU A 139 17.80 5.23 12.45
N ALA A 140 17.16 4.95 11.30
CA ALA A 140 15.86 5.51 10.95
C ALA A 140 14.76 5.12 11.95
N SER A 141 14.78 3.85 12.39
CA SER A 141 13.82 3.35 13.38
C SER A 141 13.98 4.06 14.73
N ASN A 142 15.22 4.26 15.19
CA ASN A 142 15.50 4.97 16.45
C ASN A 142 15.14 6.46 16.37
N ALA A 143 15.38 7.11 15.23
CA ALA A 143 14.95 8.48 15.01
C ALA A 143 13.42 8.61 15.21
N LEU A 144 12.62 7.70 14.64
CA LEU A 144 11.17 7.74 14.72
C LEU A 144 10.63 7.57 16.16
N LEU A 145 11.36 6.86 17.06
CA LEU A 145 10.88 6.53 18.40
C LEU A 145 10.48 7.77 19.20
N LYS A 146 11.25 8.86 19.12
CA LYS A 146 10.96 10.10 19.85
C LYS A 146 9.57 10.66 19.50
N THR A 147 9.26 10.71 18.20
CA THR A 147 7.96 11.20 17.74
C THR A 147 6.81 10.24 18.08
N LEU A 148 7.08 8.94 18.18
CA LEU A 148 6.07 7.95 18.61
C LEU A 148 5.81 8.00 20.11
N GLU A 149 6.80 8.39 20.93
CA GLU A 149 6.67 8.54 22.40
C GLU A 149 5.94 9.83 22.77
N GLU A 150 6.30 10.93 22.12
CA GLU A 150 5.73 12.26 22.37
C GLU A 150 5.17 12.84 21.07
N PRO A 151 4.07 12.26 20.54
CA PRO A 151 3.52 12.69 19.26
C PRO A 151 2.93 14.10 19.37
N PRO A 152 3.22 15.00 18.43
CA PRO A 152 2.56 16.30 18.38
C PRO A 152 1.05 16.14 18.26
N ALA A 153 0.29 16.97 18.97
CA ALA A 153 -1.16 16.81 19.14
C ALA A 153 -1.97 16.81 17.82
N THR A 154 -1.45 17.47 16.79
CA THR A 154 -2.13 17.61 15.49
C THR A 154 -1.52 16.74 14.39
N SER A 155 -0.51 15.92 14.70
CA SER A 155 0.18 15.09 13.71
C SER A 155 -0.02 13.61 13.99
N HIS A 156 -0.34 12.85 12.94
CA HIS A 156 -0.64 11.43 13.01
C HIS A 156 0.30 10.64 12.09
N ILE A 157 0.88 9.55 12.60
CA ILE A 157 1.86 8.74 11.87
C ILE A 157 1.26 7.37 11.58
N PHE A 158 1.18 7.02 10.30
CA PHE A 158 0.68 5.74 9.82
C PHE A 158 1.82 4.94 9.21
N LEU A 159 2.16 3.82 9.83
CA LEU A 159 3.16 2.89 9.31
C LEU A 159 2.45 1.81 8.49
N VAL A 160 3.00 1.50 7.33
CA VAL A 160 2.50 0.44 6.44
C VAL A 160 3.61 -0.59 6.25
N THR A 161 3.35 -1.86 6.54
CA THR A 161 4.33 -2.94 6.36
C THR A 161 3.68 -4.27 5.99
N SER A 162 4.42 -5.11 5.27
CA SER A 162 4.09 -6.53 5.08
C SER A 162 4.84 -7.45 6.05
N ARG A 163 5.87 -6.93 6.73
CA ARG A 163 6.73 -7.67 7.65
C ARG A 163 6.81 -6.99 9.02
N PRO A 164 5.74 -7.07 9.84
CA PRO A 164 5.70 -6.38 11.13
C PRO A 164 6.82 -6.84 12.08
N ASP A 165 7.29 -8.07 11.95
CA ASP A 165 8.36 -8.60 12.79
C ASP A 165 9.76 -8.03 12.46
N ALA A 166 9.93 -7.40 11.31
CA ALA A 166 11.13 -6.65 10.96
C ALA A 166 11.19 -5.27 11.63
N LEU A 167 10.09 -4.77 12.17
CA LEU A 167 10.07 -3.54 12.96
C LEU A 167 10.61 -3.79 14.37
N LEU A 168 11.31 -2.79 14.91
CA LEU A 168 11.78 -2.86 16.30
C LEU A 168 10.61 -3.10 17.27
N PRO A 169 10.77 -3.95 18.29
CA PRO A 169 9.75 -4.16 19.33
C PRO A 169 9.31 -2.86 19.99
N THR A 170 10.23 -1.91 20.14
CA THR A 170 10.00 -0.57 20.69
C THR A 170 9.05 0.28 19.83
N ILE A 171 9.07 0.15 18.50
CA ILE A 171 8.08 0.77 17.61
C ILE A 171 6.74 0.07 17.78
N ARG A 172 6.71 -1.27 17.71
CA ARG A 172 5.47 -2.06 17.79
C ARG A 172 4.68 -1.83 19.08
N SER A 173 5.37 -1.58 20.20
CA SER A 173 4.72 -1.30 21.48
C SER A 173 4.04 0.08 21.58
N ARG A 174 4.37 1.01 20.66
CA ARG A 174 3.88 2.39 20.66
C ARG A 174 2.85 2.70 19.57
N VAL A 175 2.50 1.69 18.75
CA VAL A 175 1.56 1.86 17.65
C VAL A 175 0.36 0.92 17.80
N GLN A 176 -0.82 1.40 17.49
CA GLN A 176 -2.00 0.54 17.42
C GLN A 176 -2.02 -0.22 16.09
N THR A 177 -2.04 -1.55 16.15
CA THR A 177 -1.93 -2.40 14.96
C THR A 177 -3.29 -2.75 14.37
N LEU A 178 -3.44 -2.52 13.07
CA LEU A 178 -4.54 -2.96 12.22
C LEU A 178 -4.06 -4.08 11.30
N ARG A 179 -4.59 -5.30 11.48
CA ARG A 179 -4.18 -6.48 10.72
C ARG A 179 -5.13 -6.74 9.56
N PHE A 180 -4.60 -6.69 8.36
CA PHE A 180 -5.33 -6.98 7.12
C PHE A 180 -5.26 -8.47 6.81
N ALA A 181 -6.41 -9.05 6.50
CA ALA A 181 -6.53 -10.43 6.05
C ALA A 181 -6.58 -10.51 4.51
N PRO A 182 -6.14 -11.63 3.91
CA PRO A 182 -6.34 -11.88 2.48
C PRO A 182 -7.80 -11.69 2.08
N ILE A 183 -8.02 -11.06 0.92
CA ILE A 183 -9.35 -10.75 0.41
C ILE A 183 -9.93 -12.02 -0.23
N GLU A 184 -11.20 -12.30 0.01
CA GLU A 184 -11.90 -13.40 -0.62
C GLU A 184 -11.83 -13.31 -2.15
N THR A 185 -11.50 -14.43 -2.80
CA THR A 185 -11.36 -14.50 -4.27
C THR A 185 -12.57 -13.94 -4.98
N LYS A 186 -13.78 -14.21 -4.47
CA LYS A 186 -15.03 -13.73 -5.06
C LYS A 186 -15.12 -12.20 -5.03
N LYS A 187 -14.73 -11.56 -3.93
CA LYS A 187 -14.73 -10.08 -3.81
C LYS A 187 -13.76 -9.43 -4.79
N ILE A 188 -12.60 -10.07 -5.05
CA ILE A 188 -11.65 -9.61 -6.07
C ILE A 188 -12.23 -9.77 -7.47
N GLU A 189 -12.84 -10.92 -7.78
CA GLU A 189 -13.49 -11.19 -9.06
C GLU A 189 -14.57 -10.14 -9.36
N ASP A 190 -15.48 -9.91 -8.42
CA ASP A 190 -16.57 -8.95 -8.56
C ASP A 190 -16.06 -7.51 -8.76
N HIS A 191 -14.97 -7.14 -8.07
CA HIS A 191 -14.32 -5.84 -8.24
C HIS A 191 -13.70 -5.68 -9.63
N LEU A 192 -12.99 -6.70 -10.14
CA LEU A 192 -12.38 -6.68 -11.46
C LEU A 192 -13.42 -6.54 -12.57
N ILE A 193 -14.56 -7.23 -12.44
CA ILE A 193 -15.66 -7.12 -13.39
C ILE A 193 -16.30 -5.72 -13.35
N SER A 194 -16.65 -5.25 -12.14
CA SER A 194 -17.41 -3.99 -11.98
C SER A 194 -16.60 -2.75 -12.26
N THR A 195 -15.30 -2.74 -11.93
CA THR A 195 -14.47 -1.51 -11.96
C THR A 195 -13.52 -1.47 -13.15
N LYS A 196 -12.99 -2.61 -13.56
CA LYS A 196 -11.97 -2.72 -14.63
C LYS A 196 -12.49 -3.35 -15.91
N GLN A 197 -13.77 -3.72 -15.94
CA GLN A 197 -14.44 -4.31 -17.10
C GLN A 197 -13.76 -5.57 -17.66
N TYR A 198 -13.07 -6.34 -16.82
CA TYR A 198 -12.54 -7.64 -17.22
C TYR A 198 -13.68 -8.61 -17.56
N SER A 199 -13.43 -9.51 -18.51
CA SER A 199 -14.35 -10.63 -18.76
C SER A 199 -14.49 -11.50 -17.50
N GLN A 200 -15.60 -12.20 -17.33
CA GLN A 200 -15.83 -13.09 -16.18
C GLN A 200 -14.73 -14.16 -16.08
N THR A 201 -14.28 -14.68 -17.22
CA THR A 201 -13.19 -15.68 -17.29
C THR A 201 -11.86 -15.11 -16.84
N ASP A 202 -11.50 -13.92 -17.29
CA ASP A 202 -10.24 -13.26 -16.94
C ASP A 202 -10.21 -12.83 -15.49
N ALA A 203 -11.29 -12.21 -15.00
CA ALA A 203 -11.43 -11.83 -13.62
C ALA A 203 -11.28 -13.03 -12.67
N LYS A 204 -11.86 -14.19 -13.02
CA LYS A 204 -11.74 -15.43 -12.25
C LYS A 204 -10.31 -15.96 -12.20
N ILE A 205 -9.57 -15.89 -13.31
CA ILE A 205 -8.16 -16.30 -13.38
C ILE A 205 -7.31 -15.35 -12.52
N LEU A 206 -7.44 -14.04 -12.73
CA LEU A 206 -6.69 -13.02 -12.00
C LEU A 206 -6.95 -13.09 -10.50
N ALA A 207 -8.21 -13.21 -10.08
CA ALA A 207 -8.58 -13.32 -8.67
C ALA A 207 -8.00 -14.55 -7.98
N ARG A 208 -7.92 -15.68 -8.67
CA ARG A 208 -7.29 -16.91 -8.14
C ARG A 208 -5.78 -16.77 -8.02
N LEU A 209 -5.11 -16.21 -9.03
CA LEU A 209 -3.66 -16.01 -9.05
C LEU A 209 -3.21 -14.96 -8.03
N ALA A 210 -4.08 -14.04 -7.68
CA ALA A 210 -3.79 -12.99 -6.73
C ALA A 210 -3.67 -13.46 -5.28
N HIS A 211 -4.18 -14.63 -4.92
CA HIS A 211 -4.14 -15.20 -3.56
C HIS A 211 -4.60 -14.19 -2.49
N GLY A 212 -5.70 -13.48 -2.74
CA GLY A 212 -6.26 -12.49 -1.81
C GLY A 212 -5.62 -11.10 -1.86
N ARG A 213 -4.69 -10.84 -2.79
CA ARG A 213 -3.97 -9.56 -2.93
C ARG A 213 -4.48 -8.80 -4.15
N ILE A 214 -5.35 -7.84 -3.92
CA ILE A 214 -5.99 -7.07 -5.02
C ILE A 214 -4.97 -6.36 -5.92
N GLY A 215 -3.88 -5.81 -5.34
CA GLY A 215 -2.80 -5.19 -6.11
C GLY A 215 -2.15 -6.18 -7.08
N ALA A 216 -1.86 -7.41 -6.62
CA ALA A 216 -1.30 -8.45 -7.47
C ALA A 216 -2.26 -8.82 -8.63
N ALA A 217 -3.59 -8.78 -8.41
CA ALA A 217 -4.56 -9.01 -9.49
C ALA A 217 -4.55 -7.89 -10.53
N LEU A 218 -4.31 -6.65 -10.10
CA LEU A 218 -4.28 -5.48 -10.99
C LEU A 218 -2.96 -5.35 -11.77
N ASP A 219 -1.85 -5.81 -11.18
CA ASP A 219 -0.51 -5.70 -11.77
C ASP A 219 -0.19 -6.89 -12.70
N LEU A 220 -0.97 -7.98 -12.63
CA LEU A 220 -0.71 -9.19 -13.39
C LEU A 220 -1.07 -9.01 -14.87
N ASP A 221 -0.07 -9.17 -15.75
CA ASP A 221 -0.25 -9.22 -17.20
C ASP A 221 -0.76 -10.62 -17.61
N LEU A 222 -2.06 -10.69 -17.90
CA LEU A 222 -2.74 -11.95 -18.22
C LEU A 222 -2.24 -12.56 -19.54
N GLU A 223 -1.87 -11.74 -20.53
CA GLU A 223 -1.36 -12.21 -21.82
C GLU A 223 0.01 -12.86 -21.66
N LYS A 224 0.91 -12.21 -20.92
CA LYS A 224 2.20 -12.82 -20.58
C LYS A 224 2.04 -14.09 -19.74
N PHE A 225 1.11 -14.10 -18.80
CA PHE A 225 0.82 -15.31 -18.02
C PHE A 225 0.34 -16.45 -18.92
N ARG A 226 -0.56 -16.19 -19.87
CA ARG A 226 -1.08 -17.20 -20.82
C ARG A 226 0.02 -17.72 -21.72
N ALA A 227 0.88 -16.84 -22.25
CA ALA A 227 2.01 -17.20 -23.08
C ALA A 227 2.99 -18.15 -22.33
N ARG A 228 3.41 -17.75 -21.13
CA ARG A 228 4.29 -18.58 -20.27
C ARG A 228 3.65 -19.92 -19.92
N ARG A 229 2.37 -19.93 -19.57
CA ARG A 229 1.65 -21.18 -19.30
C ARG A 229 1.61 -22.09 -20.50
N GLY A 230 1.37 -21.53 -21.71
CA GLY A 230 1.37 -22.29 -22.97
C GLY A 230 2.72 -22.96 -23.25
N LEU A 231 3.81 -22.21 -23.06
CA LEU A 231 5.18 -22.76 -23.19
C LEU A 231 5.45 -23.86 -22.15
N MET A 232 5.06 -23.66 -20.89
CA MET A 232 5.19 -24.68 -19.85
C MET A 232 4.46 -25.98 -20.19
N PHE A 233 3.24 -25.88 -20.75
CA PHE A 233 2.51 -27.08 -21.21
C PHE A 233 3.20 -27.77 -22.38
N LYS A 234 3.80 -27.01 -23.32
CA LYS A 234 4.59 -27.61 -24.40
C LYS A 234 5.78 -28.39 -23.85
N VAL A 235 6.54 -27.80 -22.89
CA VAL A 235 7.67 -28.49 -22.23
C VAL A 235 7.20 -29.76 -21.53
N LEU A 236 6.14 -29.69 -20.73
CA LEU A 236 5.61 -30.86 -20.02
C LEU A 236 5.15 -31.95 -20.97
N ASN A 237 4.47 -31.61 -22.07
CA ASN A 237 4.04 -32.56 -23.05
C ASN A 237 5.23 -33.21 -23.79
N SER A 238 6.28 -32.43 -24.11
CA SER A 238 7.48 -32.98 -24.73
C SER A 238 8.25 -33.92 -23.79
N LEU A 239 8.29 -33.61 -22.49
CA LEU A 239 8.84 -34.50 -21.46
C LEU A 239 8.10 -35.83 -21.32
N LEU A 240 6.76 -35.80 -21.48
CA LEU A 240 5.93 -37.01 -21.36
C LEU A 240 5.93 -37.86 -22.63
N GLN A 241 6.13 -37.23 -23.79
CA GLN A 241 6.01 -37.92 -25.09
C GLN A 241 7.33 -38.31 -25.72
N THR A 242 8.45 -37.65 -25.39
CA THR A 242 9.75 -37.88 -26.02
C THR A 242 10.90 -37.77 -25.01
N ASN A 243 11.79 -38.79 -25.02
CA ASN A 243 13.09 -38.71 -24.33
C ASN A 243 14.11 -37.82 -25.07
N ASN A 244 13.65 -36.92 -25.96
CA ASN A 244 14.52 -36.11 -26.79
C ASN A 244 14.98 -34.85 -26.08
N ARG A 245 16.22 -34.86 -25.55
CA ARG A 245 16.84 -33.72 -24.84
C ARG A 245 16.95 -32.42 -25.67
N ALA A 246 17.06 -32.55 -27.02
CA ALA A 246 17.18 -31.36 -27.88
C ALA A 246 15.89 -30.51 -27.90
N VAL A 247 14.72 -31.15 -27.91
CA VAL A 247 13.43 -30.45 -27.86
C VAL A 247 13.22 -29.77 -26.52
N LEU A 248 13.72 -30.37 -25.43
CA LEU A 248 13.65 -29.76 -24.09
C LEU A 248 14.52 -28.52 -23.97
N LEU A 249 15.73 -28.54 -24.53
CA LEU A 249 16.62 -27.38 -24.51
C LEU A 249 16.05 -26.24 -25.33
N GLN A 250 15.53 -26.50 -26.52
CA GLN A 250 14.93 -25.49 -27.39
C GLN A 250 13.69 -24.83 -26.74
N THR A 251 12.80 -25.60 -26.11
CA THR A 251 11.64 -25.08 -25.40
C THR A 251 12.00 -24.34 -24.10
N ALA A 252 13.11 -24.69 -23.44
CA ALA A 252 13.63 -23.98 -22.29
C ALA A 252 14.25 -22.62 -22.67
N GLU A 253 14.90 -22.52 -23.82
CA GLU A 253 15.39 -21.25 -24.39
C GLU A 253 14.23 -20.33 -24.75
N GLU A 254 13.18 -20.82 -25.41
CA GLU A 254 11.96 -20.05 -25.70
C GLU A 254 11.26 -19.52 -24.41
N MET A 255 11.36 -20.24 -23.29
CA MET A 255 10.83 -19.79 -22.01
C MET A 255 11.65 -18.65 -21.37
N ASN A 256 12.94 -18.57 -21.65
CA ASN A 256 13.82 -17.55 -21.09
C ASN A 256 13.68 -16.20 -21.83
N ASP A 257 13.23 -16.24 -23.09
CA ASP A 257 13.04 -15.08 -23.97
C ASP A 257 11.61 -14.49 -23.90
N ALA A 258 10.68 -15.14 -23.21
CA ALA A 258 9.26 -14.78 -23.09
C ALA A 258 8.91 -14.22 -21.68
#